data_a7f919598c24e6964547e6e267354b67
#
_entry.id   a7f919598c24e6964547e6e267354b67
#
_cell.length_a   1.000
_cell.length_b   1.000
_cell.length_c   1.000
_cell.angle_alpha   90.00
_cell.angle_beta   90.00
_cell.angle_gamma   90.00
#
_symmetry.space_group_name_H-M   'P 1'
#
loop_
_entity.id
_entity.type
_entity.pdbx_description
1 polymer ?
#
loop_
_entity_poly.entity_id
_entity_poly.type
_entity_poly.pdbx_seq_one_letter_code
_entity_poly.pdbx_strand_id
1 'polypeptide(L)'
;MRSVEENSTELANEWGPDNGRDMLDLDVPALRGGKYIIVESEPDWYVKQVMEEFVARAERIRNGGVDPSEDNFLKITHEARLLGTDARLLMPDAPNNVDGKLNKVVENVLYEYRKAEQEGIIGTQLIFSDIGTPRSGWKEEMLTVSWAEADTFDVYNYLKTELVKQGIPADQIAFIHDAKTDAARDALFREMRSGTKRILIGSTDKCGTGVNVQTHLTAMHHVDCPWKPSSIEQREGRGLRQGNENSEVAVYRYVTKGTFDAYSWSLVENKQRFISQVMTSKSISRSCGDIDEATLSYAEIKAVATGNPLIKEKMEVDNEVQRLKMLKASYDSQHYSLQDQFMIKFPKLIAAANEKLNCVHADIKKRDEQVLATDEEFAIKVGNMTFHERVDGGTAVLAAVSKCKVGETTGIGEYRGFEVQVEKNFIGVNYLILHGRTDYKVELSNFPVGCMVKLENCFNGMDGNIEFLEKKLEQYQRDMEQAKAEYEKPFAYEEELKSKTARQFELNTQLDLENKPITEENGQEISQVAENAYPYGERKDYR
;
A
#
# COMPACT_ATOMS: atom_id res chain seq x y z
N MET A 1 32.68 6.66 3.40
CA MET A 1 31.64 7.32 4.22
C MET A 1 30.97 8.37 3.32
N ARG A 2 29.84 8.03 2.71
CA ARG A 2 28.97 9.07 2.13
C ARG A 2 28.25 9.73 3.30
N SER A 3 28.26 11.05 3.33
CA SER A 3 27.67 11.81 4.43
C SER A 3 26.13 11.63 4.44
N VAL A 4 25.51 11.83 5.60
CA VAL A 4 24.04 11.83 5.75
C VAL A 4 23.40 12.84 4.79
N GLU A 5 24.12 13.88 4.39
CA GLU A 5 23.70 14.89 3.42
C GLU A 5 23.55 14.34 1.99
N GLU A 6 24.43 13.43 1.54
CA GLU A 6 24.31 12.81 0.20
C GLU A 6 23.09 11.87 0.11
N ASN A 7 22.81 11.12 1.18
CA ASN A 7 21.61 10.26 1.25
C ASN A 7 20.31 11.08 1.32
N SER A 8 20.31 12.24 2.00
CA SER A 8 19.10 13.07 2.08
C SER A 8 18.77 13.76 0.76
N THR A 9 19.77 14.00 -0.09
CA THR A 9 19.59 14.63 -1.40
C THR A 9 19.09 13.61 -2.44
N GLU A 10 19.57 12.36 -2.39
CA GLU A 10 19.03 11.27 -3.21
C GLU A 10 17.56 10.95 -2.83
N LEU A 11 17.23 10.93 -1.53
CA LEU A 11 15.87 10.71 -1.04
C LEU A 11 14.92 11.87 -1.38
N ALA A 12 15.39 13.11 -1.37
CA ALA A 12 14.57 14.25 -1.78
C ALA A 12 14.24 14.22 -3.29
N ASN A 13 15.15 13.69 -4.10
CA ASN A 13 14.95 13.53 -5.54
C ASN A 13 14.08 12.32 -5.91
N GLU A 14 14.07 11.26 -5.10
CA GLU A 14 13.18 10.09 -5.32
C GLU A 14 11.76 10.29 -4.70
N TRP A 15 11.62 11.18 -3.72
CA TRP A 15 10.44 11.32 -2.87
C TRP A 15 9.99 12.76 -2.65
N GLY A 16 10.52 13.66 -3.45
CA GLY A 16 9.93 15.01 -3.53
C GLY A 16 8.43 14.87 -3.83
N PRO A 17 7.61 15.80 -3.34
CA PRO A 17 6.18 15.84 -3.65
C PRO A 17 5.83 15.88 -5.15
N ASP A 18 6.80 15.73 -6.03
CA ASP A 18 6.68 15.83 -7.48
C ASP A 18 6.07 14.62 -8.19
N ASN A 19 6.06 13.41 -7.58
CA ASN A 19 5.55 12.21 -8.27
C ASN A 19 4.03 12.17 -8.57
N GLY A 20 3.29 13.23 -8.29
CA GLY A 20 1.88 13.41 -8.65
C GLY A 20 1.50 14.85 -8.98
N ARG A 21 2.42 15.80 -8.81
CA ARG A 21 2.15 17.24 -8.99
C ARG A 21 2.11 17.64 -10.46
N ASP A 22 3.00 17.11 -11.27
CA ASP A 22 3.12 17.45 -12.70
C ASP A 22 1.91 17.03 -13.53
N MET A 23 1.09 16.10 -13.03
CA MET A 23 -0.11 15.66 -13.76
C MET A 23 -1.35 16.56 -13.56
N LEU A 24 -1.39 17.39 -12.51
CA LEU A 24 -2.61 18.13 -12.13
C LEU A 24 -2.45 19.64 -12.05
N ASP A 25 -1.26 20.20 -12.30
CA ASP A 25 -0.95 21.65 -12.21
C ASP A 25 -1.46 22.25 -10.87
N LEU A 26 -1.17 21.55 -9.76
CA LEU A 26 -1.64 21.92 -8.42
C LEU A 26 -0.68 22.92 -7.80
N ASP A 27 -1.17 24.10 -7.42
CA ASP A 27 -0.43 25.12 -6.67
C ASP A 27 -0.23 24.67 -5.20
N VAL A 28 0.83 23.90 -4.97
CA VAL A 28 1.22 23.34 -3.66
C VAL A 28 2.62 23.84 -3.32
N PRO A 29 2.87 24.34 -2.09
CA PRO A 29 4.19 24.84 -1.71
C PRO A 29 5.24 23.72 -1.79
N ALA A 30 6.43 24.08 -2.28
CA ALA A 30 7.59 23.19 -2.29
C ALA A 30 8.25 23.09 -0.90
N LEU A 31 9.05 22.06 -0.69
CA LEU A 31 9.97 22.04 0.44
C LEU A 31 11.04 23.13 0.24
N ARG A 32 11.31 23.92 1.27
CA ARG A 32 12.36 24.96 1.21
C ARG A 32 13.71 24.34 0.87
N GLY A 33 14.31 24.78 -0.23
CA GLY A 33 15.56 24.23 -0.75
C GLY A 33 15.45 22.78 -1.23
N GLY A 34 14.26 22.27 -1.51
CA GLY A 34 14.00 20.94 -2.05
C GLY A 34 14.25 19.77 -1.09
N LYS A 35 14.51 20.02 0.20
CA LYS A 35 14.86 18.96 1.17
C LYS A 35 14.37 19.24 2.58
N TYR A 36 14.29 18.16 3.40
CA TYR A 36 14.07 18.25 4.82
C TYR A 36 15.28 18.87 5.55
N ILE A 37 15.01 19.65 6.59
CA ILE A 37 16.04 20.24 7.46
C ILE A 37 16.22 19.31 8.65
N ILE A 38 17.28 18.50 8.61
CA ILE A 38 17.62 17.59 9.71
C ILE A 38 18.40 18.35 10.77
N VAL A 39 17.87 18.41 11.98
CA VAL A 39 18.49 19.07 13.13
C VAL A 39 18.95 18.02 14.12
N GLU A 40 20.23 17.76 14.14
CA GLU A 40 20.86 16.78 15.02
C GLU A 40 21.26 17.39 16.35
N SER A 41 21.00 16.70 17.47
CA SER A 41 21.52 17.02 18.80
C SER A 41 22.38 15.87 19.33
N GLU A 42 23.46 16.21 20.01
CA GLU A 42 24.30 15.21 20.65
C GLU A 42 23.73 14.82 22.04
N PRO A 43 23.78 13.54 22.41
CA PRO A 43 23.39 13.11 23.75
C PRO A 43 24.41 13.62 24.77
N ASP A 44 23.94 14.22 25.86
CA ASP A 44 24.79 14.59 26.97
C ASP A 44 25.25 13.36 27.79
N TRP A 45 26.01 13.61 28.84
CA TRP A 45 26.50 12.54 29.69
C TRP A 45 25.37 11.78 30.39
N TYR A 46 24.29 12.48 30.75
CA TYR A 46 23.16 11.87 31.47
C TYR A 46 22.37 10.92 30.55
N VAL A 47 22.07 11.35 29.32
CA VAL A 47 21.43 10.51 28.31
C VAL A 47 22.26 9.27 28.03
N LYS A 48 23.59 9.40 27.92
CA LYS A 48 24.49 8.24 27.72
C LYS A 48 24.43 7.26 28.87
N GLN A 49 24.44 7.74 30.13
CA GLN A 49 24.33 6.90 31.32
C GLN A 49 22.99 6.13 31.34
N VAL A 50 21.87 6.80 31.07
CA VAL A 50 20.55 6.14 31.02
C VAL A 50 20.47 5.10 29.89
N MET A 51 21.11 5.37 28.76
CA MET A 51 21.21 4.36 27.67
C MET A 51 21.98 3.11 28.11
N GLU A 52 23.07 3.26 28.88
CA GLU A 52 23.81 2.12 29.48
C GLU A 52 22.93 1.35 30.45
N GLU A 53 22.12 2.03 31.27
CA GLU A 53 21.14 1.38 32.16
C GLU A 53 20.09 0.59 31.37
N PHE A 54 19.60 1.09 30.25
CA PHE A 54 18.69 0.34 29.38
C PHE A 54 19.32 -0.95 28.86
N VAL A 55 20.60 -0.93 28.50
CA VAL A 55 21.33 -2.14 28.11
C VAL A 55 21.39 -3.15 29.27
N ALA A 56 21.75 -2.68 30.47
CA ALA A 56 21.81 -3.54 31.67
C ALA A 56 20.43 -4.13 32.03
N ARG A 57 19.35 -3.37 31.87
CA ARG A 57 17.96 -3.84 32.08
C ARG A 57 17.59 -4.88 31.03
N ALA A 58 17.86 -4.60 29.77
CA ALA A 58 17.60 -5.51 28.66
C ALA A 58 18.34 -6.85 28.84
N GLU A 59 19.57 -6.82 29.34
CA GLU A 59 20.36 -8.02 29.66
C GLU A 59 19.72 -8.85 30.80
N ARG A 60 19.23 -8.20 31.85
CA ARG A 60 18.51 -8.87 32.95
C ARG A 60 17.22 -9.53 32.48
N ILE A 61 16.44 -8.85 31.63
CA ILE A 61 15.19 -9.40 31.05
C ILE A 61 15.52 -10.63 30.19
N ARG A 62 16.55 -10.53 29.33
CA ARG A 62 16.97 -11.64 28.48
C ARG A 62 17.37 -12.88 29.26
N ASN A 63 18.05 -12.70 30.39
CA ASN A 63 18.51 -13.79 31.25
C ASN A 63 17.40 -14.36 32.15
N GLY A 64 16.15 -13.89 32.00
CA GLY A 64 15.00 -14.41 32.75
C GLY A 64 14.99 -13.99 34.25
N GLY A 65 15.77 -12.97 34.62
CA GLY A 65 15.91 -12.52 36.01
C GLY A 65 14.85 -11.52 36.48
N VAL A 66 13.86 -11.17 35.64
CA VAL A 66 12.86 -10.13 35.95
C VAL A 66 11.46 -10.61 35.53
N ASP A 67 10.46 -10.36 36.39
CA ASP A 67 9.06 -10.61 36.00
C ASP A 67 8.64 -9.68 34.85
N PRO A 68 8.03 -10.19 33.76
CA PRO A 68 7.58 -9.37 32.63
C PRO A 68 6.59 -8.25 32.99
N SER A 69 5.91 -8.36 34.14
CA SER A 69 5.02 -7.30 34.66
C SER A 69 5.80 -6.14 35.33
N GLU A 70 7.00 -6.39 35.82
CA GLU A 70 7.86 -5.37 36.44
C GLU A 70 8.68 -4.64 35.39
N ASP A 71 9.34 -5.38 34.47
CA ASP A 71 10.13 -4.81 33.38
C ASP A 71 10.10 -5.72 32.14
N ASN A 72 10.07 -5.09 30.95
CA ASN A 72 10.03 -5.78 29.68
C ASN A 72 10.58 -4.89 28.55
N PHE A 73 10.86 -5.50 27.38
CA PHE A 73 11.39 -4.77 26.23
C PHE A 73 10.47 -3.64 25.73
N LEU A 74 9.15 -3.79 25.86
CA LEU A 74 8.20 -2.74 25.46
C LEU A 74 8.33 -1.51 26.35
N LYS A 75 8.50 -1.72 27.68
CA LYS A 75 8.71 -0.64 28.65
C LYS A 75 10.02 0.10 28.36
N ILE A 76 11.12 -0.64 28.14
CA ILE A 76 12.41 -0.04 27.75
C ILE A 76 12.26 0.76 26.45
N THR A 77 11.59 0.21 25.43
CA THR A 77 11.36 0.90 24.15
C THR A 77 10.60 2.22 24.34
N HIS A 78 9.56 2.21 25.18
CA HIS A 78 8.80 3.42 25.51
C HIS A 78 9.66 4.46 26.22
N GLU A 79 10.39 4.06 27.25
CA GLU A 79 11.28 4.93 28.02
C GLU A 79 12.43 5.48 27.16
N ALA A 80 12.98 4.67 26.24
CA ALA A 80 14.02 5.10 25.30
C ALA A 80 13.52 6.16 24.30
N ARG A 81 12.24 6.13 23.93
CA ARG A 81 11.62 7.20 23.12
C ARG A 81 11.47 8.50 23.93
N LEU A 82 11.06 8.40 25.18
CA LEU A 82 10.99 9.57 26.06
C LEU A 82 12.37 10.21 26.19
N LEU A 83 13.40 9.39 26.50
CA LEU A 83 14.80 9.82 26.62
C LEU A 83 15.33 10.48 25.34
N GLY A 84 15.03 9.91 24.17
CA GLY A 84 15.42 10.46 22.88
C GLY A 84 14.76 11.81 22.57
N THR A 85 13.61 12.10 23.19
CA THR A 85 12.95 13.40 23.09
C THR A 85 13.52 14.40 24.10
N ASP A 86 13.48 14.06 25.39
CA ASP A 86 14.11 14.84 26.47
C ASP A 86 14.20 13.97 27.74
N ALA A 87 15.33 13.97 28.41
CA ALA A 87 15.56 13.18 29.61
C ALA A 87 14.59 13.52 30.76
N ARG A 88 14.12 14.76 30.84
CA ARG A 88 13.17 15.25 31.85
C ARG A 88 11.78 14.62 31.74
N LEU A 89 11.47 13.98 30.61
CA LEU A 89 10.24 13.19 30.47
C LEU A 89 10.25 11.89 31.29
N LEU A 90 11.45 11.36 31.57
CA LEU A 90 11.66 10.20 32.42
C LEU A 90 11.89 10.62 33.86
N MET A 91 12.78 11.58 34.08
CA MET A 91 13.22 12.08 35.37
C MET A 91 13.11 13.61 35.34
N PRO A 92 12.08 14.19 35.93
CA PRO A 92 11.84 15.65 35.87
C PRO A 92 13.02 16.50 36.39
N ASP A 93 13.82 15.97 37.29
CA ASP A 93 15.03 16.57 37.84
C ASP A 93 16.29 16.36 36.99
N ALA A 94 16.19 15.67 35.85
CA ALA A 94 17.31 15.53 34.92
C ALA A 94 17.83 16.90 34.42
N PRO A 95 19.14 17.02 34.19
CA PRO A 95 19.72 18.29 33.75
C PRO A 95 19.17 18.72 32.39
N ASN A 96 18.98 20.04 32.25
CA ASN A 96 18.61 20.59 30.92
C ASN A 96 19.84 20.54 29.99
N ASN A 97 19.76 19.78 28.92
CA ASN A 97 20.77 19.80 27.88
C ASN A 97 20.60 21.06 27.02
N VAL A 98 21.50 22.05 27.17
CA VAL A 98 21.45 23.33 26.44
C VAL A 98 21.45 23.14 24.92
N ASP A 99 22.23 22.18 24.41
CA ASP A 99 22.31 21.82 23.00
C ASP A 99 21.30 20.71 22.63
N GLY A 100 20.38 20.41 23.54
CA GLY A 100 19.39 19.35 23.39
C GLY A 100 18.30 19.67 22.37
N LYS A 101 17.61 18.64 21.97
CA LYS A 101 16.56 18.68 20.94
C LYS A 101 15.54 19.80 21.17
N LEU A 102 14.95 19.89 22.37
CA LEU A 102 13.88 20.87 22.63
C LEU A 102 14.38 22.31 22.56
N ASN A 103 15.63 22.59 22.98
CA ASN A 103 16.22 23.90 22.86
C ASN A 103 16.43 24.28 21.39
N LYS A 104 16.88 23.34 20.55
CA LYS A 104 16.97 23.55 19.09
C LYS A 104 15.62 23.75 18.42
N VAL A 105 14.56 23.13 18.93
CA VAL A 105 13.18 23.43 18.49
C VAL A 105 12.85 24.90 18.78
N VAL A 106 13.10 25.36 20.00
CA VAL A 106 12.84 26.76 20.39
C VAL A 106 13.64 27.72 19.51
N GLU A 107 14.93 27.47 19.26
CA GLU A 107 15.77 28.29 18.39
C GLU A 107 15.24 28.39 16.95
N ASN A 108 14.87 27.26 16.35
CA ASN A 108 14.39 27.24 14.98
C ASN A 108 12.98 27.85 14.84
N VAL A 109 12.09 27.62 15.81
CA VAL A 109 10.77 28.27 15.83
C VAL A 109 10.93 29.78 15.95
N LEU A 110 11.83 30.25 16.81
CA LEU A 110 12.12 31.67 16.99
C LEU A 110 12.76 32.27 15.73
N TYR A 111 13.67 31.55 15.07
CA TYR A 111 14.26 31.93 13.80
C TYR A 111 13.19 32.16 12.73
N GLU A 112 12.30 31.20 12.52
CA GLU A 112 11.23 31.29 11.51
C GLU A 112 10.22 32.40 11.87
N TYR A 113 9.93 32.59 13.14
CA TYR A 113 9.05 33.66 13.62
C TYR A 113 9.63 35.04 13.28
N ARG A 114 10.90 35.27 13.64
CA ARG A 114 11.61 36.53 13.37
C ARG A 114 11.86 36.78 11.89
N LYS A 115 12.15 35.72 11.13
CA LYS A 115 12.29 35.81 9.69
C LYS A 115 11.00 36.29 9.03
N ALA A 116 9.85 35.73 9.38
CA ALA A 116 8.56 36.16 8.87
C ALA A 116 8.26 37.63 9.22
N GLU A 117 8.63 38.09 10.43
CA GLU A 117 8.50 39.51 10.81
C GLU A 117 9.40 40.42 9.96
N GLN A 118 10.64 40.03 9.70
CA GLN A 118 11.57 40.78 8.85
C GLN A 118 11.11 40.86 7.40
N GLU A 119 10.52 39.80 6.89
CA GLU A 119 9.96 39.71 5.54
C GLU A 119 8.59 40.40 5.42
N GLY A 120 7.99 40.85 6.56
CA GLY A 120 6.69 41.51 6.60
C GLY A 120 5.52 40.58 6.24
N ILE A 121 5.68 39.27 6.41
CA ILE A 121 4.64 38.28 6.13
C ILE A 121 4.03 37.70 7.42
N ILE A 122 2.79 37.21 7.32
CA ILE A 122 2.19 36.42 8.38
C ILE A 122 2.76 35.02 8.27
N GLY A 123 3.78 34.70 9.09
CA GLY A 123 4.32 33.34 9.13
C GLY A 123 3.68 32.52 10.24
N THR A 124 3.03 31.41 9.93
CA THR A 124 2.53 30.45 10.92
C THR A 124 3.35 29.18 10.93
N GLN A 125 3.38 28.49 12.07
CA GLN A 125 4.20 27.31 12.26
C GLN A 125 3.39 26.19 12.95
N LEU A 126 3.65 24.93 12.56
CA LEU A 126 3.10 23.73 13.18
C LEU A 126 4.21 22.96 13.90
N ILE A 127 4.00 22.63 15.16
CA ILE A 127 4.93 21.80 15.93
C ILE A 127 4.20 20.51 16.29
N PHE A 128 4.74 19.38 15.82
CA PHE A 128 4.21 18.05 16.09
C PHE A 128 5.02 17.33 17.14
N SER A 129 4.35 16.92 18.22
CA SER A 129 4.90 16.02 19.23
C SER A 129 3.79 15.10 19.76
N ASP A 130 3.96 13.78 19.58
CA ASP A 130 3.08 12.76 20.15
C ASP A 130 3.53 12.39 21.57
N ILE A 131 4.76 12.76 21.92
CA ILE A 131 5.41 12.52 23.21
C ILE A 131 5.34 13.80 24.05
N GLY A 132 5.16 13.63 25.37
CA GLY A 132 5.16 14.76 26.30
C GLY A 132 3.99 15.73 26.09
N THR A 133 2.80 15.20 25.80
CA THR A 133 1.56 16.00 25.66
C THR A 133 1.22 16.72 26.97
N PRO A 134 0.52 17.88 26.92
CA PRO A 134 0.32 18.70 28.12
C PRO A 134 -0.56 17.99 29.14
N ARG A 135 -0.08 17.92 30.37
CA ARG A 135 -0.83 17.38 31.51
C ARG A 135 -1.79 18.41 32.10
N SER A 136 -1.46 19.70 31.98
CA SER A 136 -2.28 20.84 32.38
C SER A 136 -2.18 21.97 31.38
N GLY A 137 -3.15 22.89 31.35
CA GLY A 137 -3.05 24.11 30.56
C GLY A 137 -1.88 25.00 31.00
N TRP A 138 -1.28 25.70 30.01
CA TRP A 138 -0.20 26.64 30.30
C TRP A 138 -0.69 27.82 31.15
N LYS A 139 0.15 28.24 32.10
CA LYS A 139 -0.09 29.38 32.99
C LYS A 139 1.13 30.31 32.99
N GLU A 140 0.89 31.59 33.16
CA GLU A 140 1.94 32.63 33.19
C GLU A 140 2.96 32.41 34.33
N GLU A 141 2.54 31.80 35.43
CA GLU A 141 3.42 31.42 36.53
C GLU A 141 4.55 30.47 36.10
N MET A 142 4.37 29.72 35.04
CA MET A 142 5.39 28.83 34.46
C MET A 142 6.61 29.58 33.94
N LEU A 143 6.52 30.88 33.66
CA LEU A 143 7.66 31.70 33.27
C LEU A 143 8.74 31.80 34.36
N THR A 144 8.36 31.62 35.61
CA THR A 144 9.25 31.72 36.79
C THR A 144 9.64 30.36 37.37
N VAL A 145 9.02 29.27 36.86
CA VAL A 145 9.29 27.91 37.36
C VAL A 145 10.68 27.45 36.91
N SER A 146 11.45 26.90 37.89
CA SER A 146 12.61 26.08 37.60
C SER A 146 12.14 24.69 37.18
N TRP A 147 12.41 24.28 35.98
CA TRP A 147 12.03 22.93 35.48
C TRP A 147 12.73 21.81 36.26
N ALA A 148 13.88 22.09 36.91
CA ALA A 148 14.58 21.14 37.79
C ALA A 148 13.88 20.93 39.14
N GLU A 149 12.99 21.84 39.52
CA GLU A 149 12.22 21.77 40.76
C GLU A 149 10.74 21.45 40.53
N ALA A 150 10.35 21.26 39.25
CA ALA A 150 8.98 20.95 38.91
C ALA A 150 8.67 19.46 39.12
N ASP A 151 7.55 19.15 39.77
CA ASP A 151 7.08 17.78 39.98
C ASP A 151 6.80 17.04 38.68
N THR A 152 6.57 17.77 37.60
CA THR A 152 6.22 17.21 36.27
C THR A 152 6.82 18.04 35.17
N PHE A 153 7.26 17.35 34.11
CA PHE A 153 7.75 17.95 32.89
C PHE A 153 6.88 17.50 31.69
N ASP A 154 6.54 18.42 30.78
CA ASP A 154 5.93 18.12 29.49
C ASP A 154 6.48 19.05 28.40
N VAL A 155 6.51 18.54 27.17
CA VAL A 155 7.11 19.21 26.00
C VAL A 155 6.37 20.49 25.64
N TYR A 156 5.03 20.47 25.69
CA TYR A 156 4.20 21.57 25.23
C TYR A 156 4.36 22.81 26.10
N ASN A 157 4.24 22.63 27.42
CA ASN A 157 4.41 23.72 28.35
C ASN A 157 5.84 24.25 28.37
N TYR A 158 6.83 23.35 28.21
CA TYR A 158 8.24 23.75 28.09
C TYR A 158 8.46 24.64 26.86
N LEU A 159 8.07 24.16 25.66
CA LEU A 159 8.25 24.92 24.43
C LEU A 159 7.56 26.28 24.48
N LYS A 160 6.29 26.31 24.94
CA LYS A 160 5.56 27.59 25.07
C LYS A 160 6.25 28.54 26.04
N THR A 161 6.68 28.04 27.21
CA THR A 161 7.35 28.85 28.21
C THR A 161 8.64 29.46 27.67
N GLU A 162 9.49 28.65 27.03
CA GLU A 162 10.76 29.16 26.51
C GLU A 162 10.55 30.11 25.32
N LEU A 163 9.59 29.87 24.44
CA LEU A 163 9.24 30.79 23.35
C LEU A 163 8.72 32.14 23.87
N VAL A 164 7.90 32.12 24.93
CA VAL A 164 7.41 33.36 25.56
C VAL A 164 8.53 34.12 26.23
N LYS A 165 9.45 33.44 26.93
CA LYS A 165 10.68 34.06 27.48
C LYS A 165 11.53 34.74 26.41
N GLN A 166 11.53 34.23 25.18
CA GLN A 166 12.24 34.79 24.04
C GLN A 166 11.47 35.93 23.30
N GLY A 167 10.30 36.31 23.84
CA GLY A 167 9.55 37.48 23.40
C GLY A 167 8.38 37.19 22.45
N ILE A 168 8.03 35.94 22.18
CA ILE A 168 6.80 35.63 21.42
C ILE A 168 5.59 35.79 22.35
N PRO A 169 4.56 36.56 21.96
CA PRO A 169 3.37 36.74 22.77
C PRO A 169 2.66 35.41 23.09
N ALA A 170 2.33 35.19 24.35
CA ALA A 170 1.73 33.93 24.81
C ALA A 170 0.38 33.60 24.14
N ASP A 171 -0.37 34.65 23.76
CA ASP A 171 -1.64 34.54 23.03
C ASP A 171 -1.47 34.09 21.57
N GLN A 172 -0.29 34.23 20.99
CA GLN A 172 0.02 33.73 19.65
C GLN A 172 0.40 32.23 19.59
N ILE A 173 0.60 31.59 20.74
CA ILE A 173 0.96 30.17 20.86
C ILE A 173 -0.23 29.40 21.41
N ALA A 174 -0.71 28.41 20.66
CA ALA A 174 -1.85 27.59 21.03
C ALA A 174 -1.51 26.10 21.08
N PHE A 175 -2.22 25.37 21.95
CA PHE A 175 -2.22 23.91 21.97
C PHE A 175 -3.52 23.39 21.36
N ILE A 176 -3.44 22.44 20.44
CA ILE A 176 -4.63 21.76 19.91
C ILE A 176 -5.44 21.07 21.02
N HIS A 177 -4.76 20.66 22.10
CA HIS A 177 -5.36 19.98 23.25
C HIS A 177 -6.31 20.87 24.06
N ASP A 178 -6.16 22.19 23.98
CA ASP A 178 -7.05 23.13 24.65
C ASP A 178 -8.41 23.25 23.94
N ALA A 179 -8.46 22.98 22.65
CA ALA A 179 -9.66 22.98 21.84
C ALA A 179 -10.41 21.63 21.95
N LYS A 180 -11.19 21.47 23.05
CA LYS A 180 -11.87 20.20 23.39
C LYS A 180 -13.10 19.89 22.56
N THR A 181 -13.71 20.89 21.91
CA THR A 181 -14.90 20.73 21.07
C THR A 181 -14.58 21.05 19.62
N ASP A 182 -15.39 20.55 18.69
CA ASP A 182 -15.23 20.84 17.26
C ASP A 182 -15.35 22.34 16.97
N ALA A 183 -16.30 23.02 17.62
CA ALA A 183 -16.45 24.46 17.49
C ALA A 183 -15.21 25.24 18.00
N ALA A 184 -14.57 24.79 19.09
CA ALA A 184 -13.35 25.39 19.58
C ALA A 184 -12.16 25.13 18.64
N ARG A 185 -12.10 23.94 18.02
CA ARG A 185 -11.10 23.61 16.99
C ARG A 185 -11.27 24.47 15.75
N ASP A 186 -12.49 24.65 15.27
CA ASP A 186 -12.78 25.50 14.10
C ASP A 186 -12.44 26.97 14.39
N ALA A 187 -12.68 27.44 15.61
CA ALA A 187 -12.27 28.79 16.03
C ALA A 187 -10.74 28.93 16.01
N LEU A 188 -10.02 27.98 16.61
CA LEU A 188 -8.55 27.96 16.64
C LEU A 188 -7.97 27.92 15.19
N PHE A 189 -8.55 27.13 14.30
CA PHE A 189 -8.08 27.07 12.90
C PHE A 189 -8.37 28.36 12.13
N ARG A 190 -9.45 29.07 12.45
CA ARG A 190 -9.69 30.42 11.91
C ARG A 190 -8.65 31.43 12.40
N GLU A 191 -8.28 31.36 13.69
CA GLU A 191 -7.24 32.21 14.26
C GLU A 191 -5.85 31.93 13.65
N MET A 192 -5.54 30.67 13.34
CA MET A 192 -4.33 30.31 12.57
C MET A 192 -4.36 30.90 11.16
N ARG A 193 -5.48 30.77 10.45
CA ARG A 193 -5.61 31.31 9.08
C ARG A 193 -5.60 32.83 9.02
N SER A 194 -6.04 33.52 10.07
CA SER A 194 -5.94 34.97 10.17
C SER A 194 -4.59 35.48 10.66
N GLY A 195 -3.70 34.57 11.11
CA GLY A 195 -2.42 34.94 11.70
C GLY A 195 -2.51 35.48 13.13
N THR A 196 -3.68 35.45 13.76
CA THR A 196 -3.85 35.80 15.19
C THR A 196 -3.10 34.84 16.08
N LYS A 197 -3.17 33.53 15.75
CA LYS A 197 -2.28 32.50 16.30
C LYS A 197 -1.19 32.20 15.26
N ARG A 198 0.04 32.22 15.68
CA ARG A 198 1.18 32.01 14.79
C ARG A 198 1.88 30.64 15.00
N ILE A 199 1.72 30.05 16.17
CA ILE A 199 2.33 28.77 16.52
C ILE A 199 1.25 27.84 17.08
N LEU A 200 1.10 26.67 16.45
CA LEU A 200 0.21 25.60 16.91
C LEU A 200 1.02 24.38 17.26
N ILE A 201 0.93 23.93 18.52
CA ILE A 201 1.56 22.71 19.01
C ILE A 201 0.50 21.61 19.14
N GLY A 202 0.76 20.45 18.54
CA GLY A 202 -0.23 19.38 18.51
C GLY A 202 0.36 17.99 18.27
N SER A 203 -0.46 16.97 18.58
CA SER A 203 -0.15 15.57 18.25
C SER A 203 -0.67 15.19 16.86
N THR A 204 -0.13 14.09 16.30
CA THR A 204 -0.56 13.55 15.02
C THR A 204 -2.08 13.30 14.99
N ASP A 205 -2.63 12.65 16.01
CA ASP A 205 -4.05 12.29 16.06
C ASP A 205 -4.96 13.53 16.07
N LYS A 206 -4.61 14.56 16.84
CA LYS A 206 -5.44 15.76 16.98
C LYS A 206 -5.26 16.77 15.86
N CYS A 207 -4.06 16.86 15.30
CA CYS A 207 -3.76 17.68 14.13
C CYS A 207 -3.88 16.91 12.81
N GLY A 208 -4.06 15.58 12.85
CA GLY A 208 -4.10 14.71 11.66
C GLY A 208 -5.43 14.70 10.89
N THR A 209 -6.56 15.04 11.51
CA THR A 209 -7.88 15.01 10.86
C THR A 209 -8.55 16.39 10.83
N GLY A 210 -9.00 16.82 9.63
CA GLY A 210 -9.81 18.03 9.48
C GLY A 210 -9.11 19.39 9.66
N VAL A 211 -7.79 19.40 9.90
CA VAL A 211 -7.03 20.65 10.10
C VAL A 211 -6.79 21.35 8.77
N ASN A 212 -7.22 22.60 8.67
CA ASN A 212 -7.04 23.47 7.52
C ASN A 212 -6.41 24.79 7.99
N VAL A 213 -5.06 24.80 8.13
CA VAL A 213 -4.29 25.92 8.70
C VAL A 213 -3.08 26.32 7.83
N GLN A 214 -3.06 25.86 6.58
CA GLN A 214 -1.92 26.04 5.70
C GLN A 214 -1.74 27.46 5.14
N THR A 215 -2.75 28.34 5.20
CA THR A 215 -2.77 29.61 4.46
C THR A 215 -1.48 30.43 4.58
N HIS A 216 -0.95 30.58 5.79
CA HIS A 216 0.27 31.35 6.05
C HIS A 216 1.40 30.48 6.61
N LEU A 217 1.36 29.15 6.38
CA LEU A 217 2.32 28.24 6.94
C LEU A 217 3.71 28.40 6.30
N THR A 218 4.71 28.71 7.11
CA THR A 218 6.12 28.87 6.71
C THR A 218 7.00 27.72 7.17
N ALA A 219 6.65 27.06 8.30
CA ALA A 219 7.46 25.97 8.84
C ALA A 219 6.64 24.90 9.57
N MET A 220 7.17 23.68 9.52
CA MET A 220 6.69 22.52 10.27
C MET A 220 7.86 21.91 11.05
N HIS A 221 7.59 21.50 12.30
CA HIS A 221 8.60 20.95 13.20
C HIS A 221 8.15 19.57 13.69
N HIS A 222 8.87 18.51 13.31
CA HIS A 222 8.67 17.16 13.82
C HIS A 222 9.61 16.92 15.00
N VAL A 223 9.11 17.13 16.24
CA VAL A 223 9.89 16.96 17.46
C VAL A 223 10.20 15.50 17.75
N ASP A 224 9.26 14.62 17.43
CA ASP A 224 9.37 13.18 17.57
C ASP A 224 9.10 12.45 16.25
N CYS A 225 9.63 11.24 16.14
CA CYS A 225 9.37 10.32 15.05
C CYS A 225 8.10 9.49 15.34
N PRO A 226 7.07 9.54 14.50
CA PRO A 226 5.90 8.66 14.63
C PRO A 226 6.26 7.21 14.26
N TRP A 227 5.47 6.24 14.72
CA TRP A 227 5.68 4.83 14.43
C TRP A 227 5.44 4.41 12.98
N LYS A 228 4.57 5.15 12.28
CA LYS A 228 4.10 4.80 10.93
C LYS A 228 4.48 5.87 9.93
N PRO A 229 4.97 5.49 8.74
CA PRO A 229 5.23 6.44 7.64
C PRO A 229 4.00 7.27 7.28
N SER A 230 2.81 6.65 7.27
CA SER A 230 1.54 7.34 6.98
C SER A 230 1.25 8.50 7.95
N SER A 231 1.75 8.43 9.19
CA SER A 231 1.62 9.54 10.15
C SER A 231 2.47 10.74 9.76
N ILE A 232 3.66 10.53 9.17
CA ILE A 232 4.46 11.62 8.61
C ILE A 232 3.73 12.26 7.43
N GLU A 233 3.23 11.45 6.50
CA GLU A 233 2.44 11.94 5.36
C GLU A 233 1.20 12.70 5.81
N GLN A 234 0.53 12.24 6.87
CA GLN A 234 -0.60 12.96 7.46
C GLN A 234 -0.19 14.30 8.06
N ARG A 235 0.92 14.38 8.81
CA ARG A 235 1.45 15.63 9.36
C ARG A 235 1.81 16.60 8.23
N GLU A 236 2.58 16.15 7.24
CA GLU A 236 3.09 16.97 6.14
C GLU A 236 1.98 17.40 5.17
N GLY A 237 1.03 16.53 4.87
CA GLY A 237 -0.14 16.84 4.05
C GLY A 237 -1.08 17.91 4.64
N ARG A 238 -0.82 18.38 5.85
CA ARG A 238 -1.53 19.54 6.45
C ARG A 238 -0.88 20.86 6.09
N GLY A 239 0.41 20.86 5.82
CA GLY A 239 1.18 22.05 5.47
C GLY A 239 1.51 22.14 3.99
N LEU A 240 1.90 21.05 3.38
CA LEU A 240 2.23 20.96 1.96
C LEU A 240 0.96 20.72 1.14
N ARG A 241 0.08 21.72 1.10
CA ARG A 241 -1.25 21.63 0.51
C ARG A 241 -1.62 22.92 -0.22
N GLN A 242 -2.52 22.79 -1.20
CA GLN A 242 -3.11 23.95 -1.90
C GLN A 242 -3.71 24.98 -0.94
N GLY A 243 -3.59 26.25 -1.31
CA GLY A 243 -4.11 27.38 -0.55
C GLY A 243 -3.13 27.89 0.52
N ASN A 244 -1.84 27.54 0.43
CA ASN A 244 -0.78 28.25 1.12
C ASN A 244 -0.34 29.44 0.28
N GLU A 245 -0.22 30.61 0.88
CA GLU A 245 0.24 31.84 0.22
C GLU A 245 1.77 31.87 0.05
N ASN A 246 2.49 31.00 0.75
CA ASN A 246 3.94 30.85 0.63
C ASN A 246 4.27 29.77 -0.42
N SER A 247 5.22 30.05 -1.30
CA SER A 247 5.70 29.12 -2.32
C SER A 247 6.53 27.95 -1.76
N GLU A 248 7.11 28.14 -0.57
CA GLU A 248 7.95 27.17 0.11
C GLU A 248 7.63 27.05 1.60
N VAL A 249 7.75 25.83 2.13
CA VAL A 249 7.62 25.53 3.56
C VAL A 249 8.87 24.82 4.06
N ALA A 250 9.45 25.29 5.17
CA ALA A 250 10.53 24.60 5.86
C ALA A 250 9.98 23.43 6.67
N VAL A 251 10.54 22.22 6.52
CA VAL A 251 10.18 21.07 7.32
C VAL A 251 11.38 20.59 8.10
N TYR A 252 11.32 20.79 9.42
CA TYR A 252 12.36 20.43 10.37
C TYR A 252 12.10 19.04 10.97
N ARG A 253 13.11 18.18 10.98
CA ARG A 253 13.12 16.89 11.67
C ARG A 253 14.21 16.90 12.72
N TYR A 254 13.85 16.72 13.98
CA TYR A 254 14.78 16.77 15.10
C TYR A 254 15.17 15.37 15.54
N VAL A 255 16.48 15.14 15.71
CA VAL A 255 17.06 13.82 15.96
C VAL A 255 18.11 13.93 17.07
N THR A 256 17.98 13.12 18.13
CA THR A 256 19.06 12.95 19.12
C THR A 256 19.91 11.75 18.73
N LYS A 257 21.19 12.01 18.37
CA LYS A 257 22.14 10.97 17.95
C LYS A 257 22.37 9.92 19.04
N GLY A 258 22.66 8.69 18.63
CA GLY A 258 22.99 7.61 19.55
C GLY A 258 21.88 7.22 20.51
N THR A 259 20.63 7.60 20.19
CA THR A 259 19.43 7.22 20.95
C THR A 259 18.43 6.50 20.07
N PHE A 260 17.38 5.98 20.68
CA PHE A 260 16.28 5.34 19.98
C PHE A 260 15.57 6.27 18.98
N ASP A 261 15.67 7.56 19.16
CA ASP A 261 15.10 8.55 18.26
C ASP A 261 15.73 8.48 16.86
N ALA A 262 17.07 8.46 16.79
CA ALA A 262 17.78 8.28 15.51
C ALA A 262 17.44 6.94 14.82
N TYR A 263 17.30 5.89 15.63
CA TYR A 263 16.86 4.57 15.16
C TYR A 263 15.43 4.63 14.56
N SER A 264 14.49 5.27 15.26
CA SER A 264 13.09 5.40 14.82
C SER A 264 12.99 6.12 13.47
N TRP A 265 13.71 7.23 13.29
CA TRP A 265 13.75 7.95 12.01
C TRP A 265 14.27 7.06 10.88
N SER A 266 15.38 6.35 11.10
CA SER A 266 15.94 5.42 10.11
C SER A 266 14.94 4.29 9.77
N LEU A 267 14.24 3.75 10.77
CA LEU A 267 13.25 2.70 10.59
C LEU A 267 12.06 3.19 9.73
N VAL A 268 11.53 4.37 10.03
CA VAL A 268 10.38 4.94 9.31
C VAL A 268 10.76 5.31 7.88
N GLU A 269 11.95 5.87 7.65
CA GLU A 269 12.46 6.17 6.30
C GLU A 269 12.62 4.89 5.46
N ASN A 270 13.14 3.83 6.06
CA ASN A 270 13.26 2.54 5.38
C ASN A 270 11.90 1.92 5.06
N LYS A 271 10.93 1.97 6.00
CA LYS A 271 9.55 1.53 5.75
C LYS A 271 8.90 2.34 4.61
N GLN A 272 9.12 3.65 4.58
CA GLN A 272 8.57 4.53 3.56
C GLN A 272 9.18 4.23 2.17
N ARG A 273 10.51 4.05 2.10
CA ARG A 273 11.19 3.63 0.85
C ARG A 273 10.65 2.32 0.33
N PHE A 274 10.43 1.36 1.21
CA PHE A 274 9.86 0.07 0.87
C PHE A 274 8.43 0.20 0.30
N ILE A 275 7.54 0.95 0.99
CA ILE A 275 6.16 1.19 0.54
C ILE A 275 6.16 1.81 -0.87
N SER A 276 7.05 2.78 -1.13
CA SER A 276 7.19 3.40 -2.43
C SER A 276 7.60 2.42 -3.52
N GLN A 277 8.61 1.61 -3.27
CA GLN A 277 9.06 0.59 -4.22
C GLN A 277 7.94 -0.39 -4.57
N VAL A 278 7.12 -0.76 -3.59
CA VAL A 278 5.95 -1.63 -3.81
C VAL A 278 4.86 -0.93 -4.62
N MET A 279 4.58 0.34 -4.33
CA MET A 279 3.53 1.10 -5.00
C MET A 279 3.89 1.48 -6.43
N THR A 280 5.18 1.72 -6.73
CA THR A 280 5.67 2.09 -8.06
C THR A 280 5.98 0.87 -8.94
N SER A 281 6.26 -0.29 -8.36
CA SER A 281 6.39 -1.53 -9.12
C SER A 281 5.02 -2.03 -9.57
N LYS A 282 4.85 -2.32 -10.87
CA LYS A 282 3.60 -2.81 -11.48
C LYS A 282 3.15 -4.21 -10.98
N SER A 283 3.78 -4.77 -9.96
CA SER A 283 3.43 -6.04 -9.34
C SER A 283 2.57 -5.81 -8.09
N ILE A 284 1.28 -6.07 -8.22
CA ILE A 284 0.32 -5.97 -7.13
C ILE A 284 0.42 -7.23 -6.26
N SER A 285 1.22 -7.17 -5.20
CA SER A 285 1.11 -8.14 -4.11
C SER A 285 -0.06 -7.75 -3.21
N ARG A 286 -1.04 -8.65 -3.04
CA ARG A 286 -2.27 -8.39 -2.26
C ARG A 286 -2.12 -8.52 -0.74
N SER A 287 -0.95 -8.87 -0.23
CA SER A 287 -0.68 -8.96 1.21
C SER A 287 0.70 -8.42 1.52
N CYS A 288 0.74 -7.25 2.13
CA CYS A 288 1.89 -6.77 2.87
C CYS A 288 1.71 -7.24 4.32
N GLY A 289 2.63 -8.04 4.85
CA GLY A 289 2.66 -8.35 6.28
C GLY A 289 2.78 -7.03 7.04
N ASP A 290 1.86 -6.78 7.96
CA ASP A 290 1.92 -5.62 8.85
C ASP A 290 3.25 -5.73 9.61
N ILE A 291 4.15 -4.78 9.41
CA ILE A 291 5.36 -4.68 10.23
C ILE A 291 4.87 -4.04 11.52
N ASP A 292 4.40 -4.89 12.43
CA ASP A 292 3.90 -4.52 13.73
C ASP A 292 4.87 -3.61 14.48
N GLU A 293 4.33 -2.84 15.41
CA GLU A 293 5.03 -1.96 16.34
C GLU A 293 6.26 -2.68 16.90
N ALA A 294 7.43 -2.37 16.36
CA ALA A 294 8.64 -3.10 16.67
C ALA A 294 9.06 -2.80 18.11
N THR A 295 8.78 -3.72 19.02
CA THR A 295 9.46 -3.78 20.29
C THR A 295 10.93 -4.06 20.02
N LEU A 296 11.82 -3.19 20.51
CA LEU A 296 13.27 -3.39 20.38
C LEU A 296 13.70 -4.72 20.96
N SER A 297 14.44 -5.48 20.21
CA SER A 297 15.18 -6.64 20.72
C SER A 297 16.36 -6.18 21.60
N TYR A 298 16.87 -7.09 22.43
CA TYR A 298 18.07 -6.83 23.22
C TYR A 298 19.26 -6.38 22.36
N ALA A 299 19.45 -7.02 21.20
CA ALA A 299 20.53 -6.70 20.26
C ALA A 299 20.41 -5.25 19.74
N GLU A 300 19.20 -4.82 19.40
CA GLU A 300 18.95 -3.46 18.92
C GLU A 300 19.16 -2.41 20.02
N ILE A 301 18.71 -2.67 21.25
CA ILE A 301 18.94 -1.76 22.40
C ILE A 301 20.44 -1.59 22.63
N LYS A 302 21.20 -2.68 22.72
CA LYS A 302 22.64 -2.66 22.97
C LYS A 302 23.40 -1.90 21.87
N ALA A 303 23.05 -2.14 20.64
CA ALA A 303 23.78 -1.58 19.53
C ALA A 303 23.38 -0.13 19.21
N VAL A 304 22.15 0.31 19.52
CA VAL A 304 21.84 1.75 19.54
C VAL A 304 22.69 2.45 20.62
N ALA A 305 22.79 1.86 21.82
CA ALA A 305 23.59 2.42 22.92
C ALA A 305 25.09 2.46 22.63
N THR A 306 25.61 1.44 21.90
CA THR A 306 27.05 1.37 21.56
C THR A 306 27.41 2.06 20.24
N GLY A 307 26.41 2.52 19.47
CA GLY A 307 26.62 3.13 18.14
C GLY A 307 27.17 2.13 17.11
N ASN A 308 26.85 0.83 17.24
CA ASN A 308 27.37 -0.22 16.37
C ASN A 308 26.86 -0.07 14.93
N PRO A 309 27.75 0.09 13.91
CA PRO A 309 27.35 0.26 12.52
C PRO A 309 26.67 -0.96 11.90
N LEU A 310 26.86 -2.17 12.47
CA LEU A 310 26.24 -3.42 11.99
C LEU A 310 24.71 -3.38 12.05
N ILE A 311 24.13 -2.57 12.93
CA ILE A 311 22.66 -2.41 12.98
C ILE A 311 22.12 -1.73 11.74
N LYS A 312 22.79 -0.68 11.27
CA LYS A 312 22.36 0.00 10.05
C LYS A 312 22.40 -0.97 8.87
N GLU A 313 23.50 -1.73 8.75
CA GLU A 313 23.63 -2.76 7.72
C GLU A 313 22.54 -3.84 7.85
N LYS A 314 22.27 -4.32 9.10
CA LYS A 314 21.20 -5.29 9.35
C LYS A 314 19.84 -4.78 8.87
N MET A 315 19.48 -3.54 9.18
CA MET A 315 18.21 -2.96 8.75
C MET A 315 18.10 -2.87 7.23
N GLU A 316 19.17 -2.46 6.54
CA GLU A 316 19.20 -2.41 5.08
C GLU A 316 19.02 -3.80 4.46
N VAL A 317 19.72 -4.80 5.02
CA VAL A 317 19.62 -6.20 4.57
C VAL A 317 18.25 -6.80 4.89
N ASP A 318 17.69 -6.55 6.07
CA ASP A 318 16.35 -7.03 6.45
C ASP A 318 15.27 -6.51 5.50
N ASN A 319 15.32 -5.22 5.15
CA ASN A 319 14.40 -4.61 4.19
C ASN A 319 14.55 -5.21 2.79
N GLU A 320 15.79 -5.42 2.34
CA GLU A 320 16.06 -5.99 1.03
C GLU A 320 15.59 -7.44 0.94
N VAL A 321 15.82 -8.24 1.98
CA VAL A 321 15.29 -9.62 2.08
C VAL A 321 13.76 -9.62 2.05
N GLN A 322 13.11 -8.71 2.76
CA GLN A 322 11.65 -8.61 2.73
C GLN A 322 11.14 -8.22 1.33
N ARG A 323 11.75 -7.24 0.69
CA ARG A 323 11.44 -6.85 -0.69
C ARG A 323 11.55 -8.04 -1.64
N LEU A 324 12.66 -8.76 -1.59
CA LEU A 324 12.91 -9.91 -2.45
C LEU A 324 11.94 -11.07 -2.18
N LYS A 325 11.59 -11.33 -0.91
CA LYS A 325 10.57 -12.33 -0.54
C LYS A 325 9.20 -11.98 -1.10
N MET A 326 8.81 -10.70 -1.12
CA MET A 326 7.53 -10.29 -1.71
C MET A 326 7.54 -10.41 -3.23
N LEU A 327 8.63 -10.04 -3.88
CA LEU A 327 8.80 -10.27 -5.33
C LEU A 327 8.71 -11.76 -5.66
N LYS A 328 9.31 -12.62 -4.82
CA LYS A 328 9.22 -14.09 -4.95
C LYS A 328 7.78 -14.57 -4.81
N ALA A 329 7.05 -14.12 -3.80
CA ALA A 329 5.65 -14.50 -3.59
C ALA A 329 4.74 -14.05 -4.78
N SER A 330 4.99 -12.87 -5.34
CA SER A 330 4.30 -12.41 -6.55
C SER A 330 4.62 -13.29 -7.76
N TYR A 331 5.90 -13.60 -7.97
CA TYR A 331 6.34 -14.52 -9.01
C TYR A 331 5.68 -15.89 -8.86
N ASP A 332 5.70 -16.49 -7.66
CA ASP A 332 5.11 -17.80 -7.40
C ASP A 332 3.60 -17.79 -7.70
N SER A 333 2.88 -16.74 -7.33
CA SER A 333 1.45 -16.57 -7.65
C SER A 333 1.19 -16.51 -9.16
N GLN A 334 2.00 -15.74 -9.90
CA GLN A 334 1.91 -15.67 -11.36
C GLN A 334 2.28 -17.02 -12.01
N HIS A 335 3.30 -17.66 -11.50
CA HIS A 335 3.78 -18.96 -11.98
C HIS A 335 2.70 -20.04 -11.84
N TYR A 336 1.98 -20.11 -10.70
CA TYR A 336 0.83 -21.00 -10.53
C TYR A 336 -0.33 -20.65 -11.50
N SER A 337 -0.61 -19.36 -11.70
CA SER A 337 -1.65 -18.93 -12.65
C SER A 337 -1.30 -19.32 -14.09
N LEU A 338 -0.05 -19.15 -14.51
CA LEU A 338 0.43 -19.56 -15.82
C LEU A 338 0.36 -21.08 -15.99
N GLN A 339 0.75 -21.86 -14.97
CA GLN A 339 0.63 -23.31 -14.96
C GLN A 339 -0.82 -23.74 -15.21
N ASP A 340 -1.79 -23.19 -14.47
CA ASP A 340 -3.22 -23.49 -14.67
C ASP A 340 -3.69 -23.14 -16.10
N GLN A 341 -3.22 -22.03 -16.65
CA GLN A 341 -3.56 -21.59 -17.99
C GLN A 341 -3.10 -22.59 -19.04
N PHE A 342 -1.81 -22.95 -19.08
CA PHE A 342 -1.29 -23.81 -20.15
C PHE A 342 -1.58 -25.30 -19.93
N MET A 343 -1.73 -25.78 -18.68
CA MET A 343 -2.01 -27.20 -18.40
C MET A 343 -3.50 -27.55 -18.41
N ILE A 344 -4.37 -26.61 -18.04
CA ILE A 344 -5.79 -26.91 -17.83
C ILE A 344 -6.68 -26.07 -18.76
N LYS A 345 -6.55 -24.74 -18.71
CA LYS A 345 -7.48 -23.82 -19.37
C LYS A 345 -7.38 -23.89 -20.89
N PHE A 346 -6.20 -23.66 -21.46
CA PHE A 346 -6.02 -23.67 -22.91
C PHE A 346 -6.25 -25.04 -23.54
N PRO A 347 -5.77 -26.16 -22.99
CA PRO A 347 -6.09 -27.48 -23.55
C PRO A 347 -7.60 -27.76 -23.60
N LYS A 348 -8.36 -27.38 -22.57
CA LYS A 348 -9.82 -27.49 -22.58
C LYS A 348 -10.47 -26.63 -23.67
N LEU A 349 -10.02 -25.39 -23.83
CA LEU A 349 -10.53 -24.47 -24.85
C LEU A 349 -10.22 -24.96 -26.27
N ILE A 350 -9.00 -25.49 -26.47
CA ILE A 350 -8.58 -26.06 -27.75
C ILE A 350 -9.40 -27.30 -28.08
N ALA A 351 -9.60 -28.20 -27.11
CA ALA A 351 -10.42 -29.40 -27.30
C ALA A 351 -11.86 -29.06 -27.65
N ALA A 352 -12.48 -28.12 -26.92
CA ALA A 352 -13.84 -27.67 -27.19
C ALA A 352 -13.96 -26.96 -28.56
N ALA A 353 -12.95 -26.17 -28.97
CA ALA A 353 -12.94 -25.54 -30.29
C ALA A 353 -12.82 -26.58 -31.43
N ASN A 354 -11.96 -27.58 -31.26
CA ASN A 354 -11.83 -28.67 -32.21
C ASN A 354 -13.12 -29.52 -32.34
N GLU A 355 -13.76 -29.83 -31.20
CA GLU A 355 -15.02 -30.54 -31.19
C GLU A 355 -16.11 -29.76 -31.95
N LYS A 356 -16.20 -28.45 -31.66
CA LYS A 356 -17.13 -27.57 -32.34
C LYS A 356 -16.84 -27.46 -33.84
N LEU A 357 -15.56 -27.39 -34.21
CA LEU A 357 -15.15 -27.38 -35.65
C LEU A 357 -15.59 -28.68 -36.36
N ASN A 358 -15.40 -29.83 -35.72
CA ASN A 358 -15.86 -31.11 -36.25
C ASN A 358 -17.39 -31.16 -36.39
N CYS A 359 -18.14 -30.59 -35.45
CA CYS A 359 -19.60 -30.48 -35.56
C CYS A 359 -20.00 -29.60 -36.74
N VAL A 360 -19.36 -28.44 -36.91
CA VAL A 360 -19.64 -27.53 -38.04
C VAL A 360 -19.33 -28.21 -39.37
N HIS A 361 -18.21 -28.92 -39.51
CA HIS A 361 -17.91 -29.68 -40.74
C HIS A 361 -18.95 -30.73 -41.05
N ALA A 362 -19.44 -31.45 -40.04
CA ALA A 362 -20.50 -32.44 -40.22
C ALA A 362 -21.83 -31.81 -40.66
N ASP A 363 -22.14 -30.64 -40.11
CA ASP A 363 -23.36 -29.89 -40.45
C ASP A 363 -23.26 -29.31 -41.88
N ILE A 364 -22.10 -28.80 -42.27
CA ILE A 364 -21.87 -28.33 -43.68
C ILE A 364 -22.01 -29.49 -44.66
N LYS A 365 -21.43 -30.65 -44.35
CA LYS A 365 -21.61 -31.84 -45.20
C LYS A 365 -23.08 -32.21 -45.33
N LYS A 366 -23.82 -32.23 -44.25
CA LYS A 366 -25.26 -32.48 -44.25
C LYS A 366 -26.02 -31.42 -45.07
N ARG A 367 -25.66 -30.13 -44.91
CA ARG A 367 -26.22 -29.03 -45.70
C ARG A 367 -26.01 -29.24 -47.21
N ASP A 368 -24.81 -29.56 -47.63
CA ASP A 368 -24.44 -29.72 -49.03
C ASP A 368 -25.14 -30.94 -49.64
N GLU A 369 -25.26 -32.03 -48.89
CA GLU A 369 -26.05 -33.20 -49.34
C GLU A 369 -27.53 -32.84 -49.54
N GLN A 370 -28.12 -32.00 -48.70
CA GLN A 370 -29.51 -31.54 -48.82
C GLN A 370 -29.69 -30.53 -49.94
N VAL A 371 -28.74 -29.64 -50.20
CA VAL A 371 -28.78 -28.71 -51.36
C VAL A 371 -28.76 -29.47 -52.69
N LEU A 372 -28.01 -30.56 -52.78
CA LEU A 372 -27.96 -31.41 -53.98
C LEU A 372 -29.24 -32.23 -54.16
N ALA A 373 -29.98 -32.53 -53.12
CA ALA A 373 -31.19 -33.38 -53.12
C ALA A 373 -32.51 -32.63 -53.39
N THR A 374 -32.53 -31.30 -53.13
CA THR A 374 -33.71 -30.46 -53.33
C THR A 374 -33.48 -29.42 -54.39
N ASP A 375 -34.17 -29.55 -55.54
CA ASP A 375 -34.29 -28.48 -56.52
C ASP A 375 -34.72 -27.17 -55.82
N GLU A 376 -34.16 -26.05 -56.20
CA GLU A 376 -34.10 -24.71 -55.61
C GLU A 376 -35.37 -24.09 -54.98
N GLU A 377 -36.43 -24.83 -54.76
CA GLU A 377 -37.67 -24.31 -54.17
C GLU A 377 -37.59 -24.16 -52.65
N PHE A 378 -37.97 -22.95 -52.20
CA PHE A 378 -38.09 -22.67 -50.76
C PHE A 378 -39.16 -23.56 -50.12
N ALA A 379 -38.80 -24.28 -49.08
CA ALA A 379 -39.73 -25.05 -48.27
C ALA A 379 -39.30 -25.07 -46.79
N ILE A 380 -40.19 -24.70 -45.90
CA ILE A 380 -40.01 -24.81 -44.45
C ILE A 380 -41.18 -25.53 -43.81
N LYS A 381 -40.89 -26.46 -42.93
CA LYS A 381 -41.93 -27.15 -42.12
C LYS A 381 -42.01 -26.43 -40.78
N VAL A 382 -43.24 -25.98 -40.41
CA VAL A 382 -43.51 -25.40 -39.06
C VAL A 382 -44.71 -26.16 -38.49
N GLY A 383 -44.50 -26.85 -37.38
CA GLY A 383 -45.45 -27.79 -36.82
C GLY A 383 -45.72 -28.94 -37.83
N ASN A 384 -46.96 -29.14 -38.20
CA ASN A 384 -47.40 -30.18 -39.13
C ASN A 384 -47.59 -29.67 -40.57
N MET A 385 -47.29 -28.38 -40.85
CA MET A 385 -47.51 -27.76 -42.17
C MET A 385 -46.19 -27.43 -42.84
N THR A 386 -46.13 -27.62 -44.16
CA THR A 386 -44.99 -27.20 -45.00
C THR A 386 -45.43 -25.96 -45.78
N PHE A 387 -44.60 -24.94 -45.76
CA PHE A 387 -44.80 -23.66 -46.44
C PHE A 387 -43.77 -23.49 -47.56
N HIS A 388 -44.25 -23.14 -48.74
CA HIS A 388 -43.41 -22.92 -49.91
C HIS A 388 -43.21 -21.44 -50.25
N GLU A 389 -43.94 -20.55 -49.56
CA GLU A 389 -43.78 -19.12 -49.68
C GLU A 389 -43.09 -18.55 -48.43
N ARG A 390 -42.10 -17.65 -48.63
CA ARG A 390 -41.32 -17.03 -47.54
C ARG A 390 -42.22 -16.21 -46.58
N VAL A 391 -43.28 -15.60 -47.13
CA VAL A 391 -44.22 -14.81 -46.33
C VAL A 391 -44.99 -15.73 -45.35
N ASP A 392 -45.49 -16.82 -45.84
CA ASP A 392 -46.31 -17.74 -45.04
C ASP A 392 -45.47 -18.50 -44.01
N GLY A 393 -44.29 -18.97 -44.42
CA GLY A 393 -43.34 -19.62 -43.53
C GLY A 393 -42.87 -18.68 -42.42
N GLY A 394 -42.52 -17.43 -42.77
CA GLY A 394 -42.13 -16.42 -41.76
C GLY A 394 -43.26 -16.03 -40.83
N THR A 395 -44.50 -15.95 -41.32
CA THR A 395 -45.68 -15.69 -40.49
C THR A 395 -45.91 -16.83 -39.48
N ALA A 396 -45.74 -18.09 -39.93
CA ALA A 396 -45.84 -19.26 -39.05
C ALA A 396 -44.75 -19.28 -37.97
N VAL A 397 -43.51 -18.91 -38.32
CA VAL A 397 -42.40 -18.79 -37.36
C VAL A 397 -42.68 -17.70 -36.33
N LEU A 398 -43.12 -16.50 -36.73
CA LEU A 398 -43.46 -15.41 -35.83
C LEU A 398 -44.64 -15.78 -34.92
N ALA A 399 -45.63 -16.52 -35.42
CA ALA A 399 -46.73 -17.05 -34.63
C ALA A 399 -46.25 -18.08 -33.57
N ALA A 400 -45.25 -18.90 -33.90
CA ALA A 400 -44.65 -19.84 -32.98
C ALA A 400 -43.84 -19.11 -31.88
N VAL A 401 -43.07 -18.07 -32.24
CA VAL A 401 -42.33 -17.24 -31.27
C VAL A 401 -43.25 -16.53 -30.30
N SER A 402 -44.43 -16.08 -30.75
CA SER A 402 -45.41 -15.41 -29.84
C SER A 402 -45.92 -16.33 -28.72
N LYS A 403 -45.86 -17.66 -28.94
CA LYS A 403 -46.28 -18.69 -27.95
C LYS A 403 -45.12 -19.16 -27.09
N CYS A 404 -43.87 -18.84 -27.42
CA CYS A 404 -42.68 -19.20 -26.66
C CYS A 404 -42.60 -18.39 -25.39
N LYS A 405 -42.31 -19.04 -24.27
CA LYS A 405 -42.09 -18.37 -22.98
C LYS A 405 -40.68 -17.80 -22.92
N VAL A 406 -40.56 -16.72 -22.16
CA VAL A 406 -39.26 -16.09 -21.94
C VAL A 406 -38.29 -17.06 -21.26
N GLY A 407 -37.10 -17.23 -21.82
CA GLY A 407 -36.06 -18.13 -21.32
C GLY A 407 -36.19 -19.58 -21.78
N GLU A 408 -37.21 -19.94 -22.57
CA GLU A 408 -37.40 -21.29 -23.14
C GLU A 408 -37.01 -21.34 -24.61
N THR A 409 -36.35 -22.44 -25.01
CA THR A 409 -36.09 -22.80 -26.41
C THR A 409 -37.12 -23.83 -26.84
N THR A 410 -37.82 -23.59 -27.91
CA THR A 410 -38.89 -24.44 -28.41
C THR A 410 -38.65 -24.85 -29.86
N GLY A 411 -38.61 -26.16 -30.12
CA GLY A 411 -38.57 -26.70 -31.47
C GLY A 411 -39.90 -26.42 -32.22
N ILE A 412 -39.81 -25.81 -33.38
CA ILE A 412 -41.00 -25.39 -34.14
C ILE A 412 -41.14 -26.10 -35.46
N GLY A 413 -40.09 -26.74 -35.99
CA GLY A 413 -40.16 -27.41 -37.25
C GLY A 413 -38.83 -27.83 -37.83
N GLU A 414 -38.73 -27.85 -39.16
CA GLU A 414 -37.53 -28.31 -39.87
C GLU A 414 -37.33 -27.47 -41.13
N TYR A 415 -36.05 -27.17 -41.41
CA TYR A 415 -35.62 -26.51 -42.64
C TYR A 415 -34.43 -27.25 -43.26
N ARG A 416 -34.63 -27.82 -44.44
CA ARG A 416 -33.59 -28.57 -45.16
C ARG A 416 -32.85 -29.58 -44.27
N GLY A 417 -33.60 -30.41 -43.54
CA GLY A 417 -33.03 -31.46 -42.70
C GLY A 417 -32.48 -31.00 -41.35
N PHE A 418 -32.51 -29.70 -41.03
CA PHE A 418 -32.15 -29.16 -39.75
C PHE A 418 -33.39 -28.80 -38.92
N GLU A 419 -33.37 -29.13 -37.65
CA GLU A 419 -34.42 -28.69 -36.72
C GLU A 419 -34.40 -27.17 -36.56
N VAL A 420 -35.56 -26.56 -36.64
CA VAL A 420 -35.74 -25.11 -36.42
C VAL A 420 -36.32 -24.90 -35.04
N GLN A 421 -35.59 -24.18 -34.21
CA GLN A 421 -36.00 -23.82 -32.85
C GLN A 421 -36.12 -22.29 -32.72
N VAL A 422 -36.93 -21.83 -31.78
CA VAL A 422 -37.07 -20.43 -31.41
C VAL A 422 -36.79 -20.25 -29.94
N GLU A 423 -36.11 -19.16 -29.60
CA GLU A 423 -35.80 -18.79 -28.21
C GLU A 423 -36.16 -17.32 -27.99
N LYS A 424 -36.78 -17.03 -26.87
CA LYS A 424 -37.03 -15.67 -26.40
C LYS A 424 -36.18 -15.39 -25.16
N ASN A 425 -35.24 -14.50 -25.28
CA ASN A 425 -34.37 -14.16 -24.15
C ASN A 425 -35.10 -13.29 -23.10
N PHE A 426 -34.44 -13.09 -21.92
CA PHE A 426 -34.99 -12.30 -20.80
C PHE A 426 -35.13 -10.80 -21.10
N ILE A 427 -34.50 -10.30 -22.16
CA ILE A 427 -34.54 -8.88 -22.59
C ILE A 427 -35.62 -8.68 -23.68
N GLY A 428 -36.34 -9.75 -24.06
CA GLY A 428 -37.40 -9.71 -25.06
C GLY A 428 -36.94 -9.83 -26.52
N VAL A 429 -35.66 -10.10 -26.77
CA VAL A 429 -35.12 -10.39 -28.11
C VAL A 429 -35.43 -11.84 -28.49
N ASN A 430 -35.93 -12.03 -29.68
CA ASN A 430 -36.31 -13.35 -30.24
C ASN A 430 -35.18 -13.86 -31.13
N TYR A 431 -34.83 -15.13 -30.97
CA TYR A 431 -33.83 -15.81 -31.80
C TYR A 431 -34.44 -17.00 -32.52
N LEU A 432 -33.94 -17.23 -33.74
CA LEU A 432 -34.14 -18.45 -34.45
C LEU A 432 -32.82 -19.24 -34.37
N ILE A 433 -32.96 -20.53 -34.11
CA ILE A 433 -31.82 -21.44 -33.97
C ILE A 433 -32.01 -22.55 -35.02
N LEU A 434 -31.03 -22.71 -35.87
CA LEU A 434 -30.94 -23.86 -36.72
C LEU A 434 -30.11 -24.91 -36.00
N HIS A 435 -30.72 -25.98 -35.56
CA HIS A 435 -30.12 -27.02 -34.72
C HIS A 435 -29.59 -28.15 -35.61
N GLY A 436 -28.27 -28.31 -35.65
CA GLY A 436 -27.55 -29.40 -36.28
C GLY A 436 -26.83 -30.23 -35.22
N ARG A 437 -25.56 -30.55 -35.45
CA ARG A 437 -24.66 -31.00 -34.40
C ARG A 437 -24.18 -29.85 -33.49
N THR A 438 -24.30 -28.63 -34.00
CA THR A 438 -24.15 -27.39 -33.22
C THR A 438 -25.31 -26.45 -33.56
N ASP A 439 -25.47 -25.43 -32.72
CA ASP A 439 -26.53 -24.45 -32.87
C ASP A 439 -26.05 -23.23 -33.67
N TYR A 440 -26.83 -22.85 -34.69
CA TYR A 440 -26.62 -21.63 -35.45
C TYR A 440 -27.72 -20.65 -35.10
N LYS A 441 -27.40 -19.69 -34.27
CA LYS A 441 -28.33 -18.75 -33.67
C LYS A 441 -28.31 -17.42 -34.41
N VAL A 442 -29.49 -16.94 -34.84
CA VAL A 442 -29.67 -15.66 -35.49
C VAL A 442 -30.83 -14.89 -34.87
N GLU A 443 -30.69 -13.58 -34.70
CA GLU A 443 -31.75 -12.73 -34.21
C GLU A 443 -32.89 -12.64 -35.25
N LEU A 444 -34.10 -12.88 -34.80
CA LEU A 444 -35.28 -12.83 -35.68
C LEU A 444 -35.59 -11.39 -36.11
N SER A 445 -36.08 -11.29 -37.35
CA SER A 445 -36.69 -10.05 -37.86
C SER A 445 -38.11 -9.92 -37.37
N ASN A 446 -38.62 -8.70 -37.28
CA ASN A 446 -40.04 -8.43 -37.00
C ASN A 446 -40.93 -8.61 -38.23
N PHE A 447 -40.33 -8.87 -39.42
CA PHE A 447 -41.05 -9.07 -40.69
C PHE A 447 -40.93 -10.53 -41.15
N PRO A 448 -42.03 -11.15 -41.61
CA PRO A 448 -42.04 -12.54 -42.03
C PRO A 448 -40.96 -12.91 -43.03
N VAL A 449 -40.86 -12.16 -44.14
CA VAL A 449 -39.81 -12.39 -45.16
C VAL A 449 -38.42 -12.24 -44.58
N GLY A 450 -38.21 -11.24 -43.71
CA GLY A 450 -36.93 -11.01 -43.03
C GLY A 450 -36.49 -12.18 -42.17
N CYS A 451 -37.40 -12.89 -41.52
CA CYS A 451 -37.11 -14.10 -40.73
C CYS A 451 -36.56 -15.21 -41.65
N MET A 452 -37.18 -15.43 -42.80
CA MET A 452 -36.77 -16.46 -43.75
C MET A 452 -35.43 -16.13 -44.42
N VAL A 453 -35.22 -14.87 -44.79
CA VAL A 453 -33.93 -14.41 -45.34
C VAL A 453 -32.79 -14.60 -44.31
N LYS A 454 -33.05 -14.29 -43.03
CA LYS A 454 -32.06 -14.53 -41.99
C LYS A 454 -31.79 -16.03 -41.76
N LEU A 455 -32.81 -16.88 -41.84
CA LEU A 455 -32.66 -18.33 -41.78
C LEU A 455 -31.81 -18.86 -42.95
N GLU A 456 -32.14 -18.44 -44.18
CA GLU A 456 -31.38 -18.81 -45.37
C GLU A 456 -29.93 -18.33 -45.31
N ASN A 457 -29.70 -17.10 -44.88
CA ASN A 457 -28.34 -16.57 -44.69
C ASN A 457 -27.58 -17.35 -43.59
N CYS A 458 -28.26 -17.77 -42.53
CA CYS A 458 -27.69 -18.60 -41.49
C CYS A 458 -27.29 -19.98 -42.02
N PHE A 459 -28.16 -20.61 -42.78
CA PHE A 459 -27.92 -21.90 -43.43
C PHE A 459 -26.78 -21.84 -44.46
N ASN A 460 -26.80 -20.84 -45.34
CA ASN A 460 -25.79 -20.66 -46.37
C ASN A 460 -24.44 -20.17 -45.83
N GLY A 461 -24.46 -19.44 -44.68
CA GLY A 461 -23.28 -18.85 -44.07
C GLY A 461 -22.54 -19.75 -43.08
N MET A 462 -22.85 -21.04 -42.98
CA MET A 462 -22.20 -21.97 -42.04
C MET A 462 -20.69 -22.04 -42.20
N ASP A 463 -20.18 -21.88 -43.44
CA ASP A 463 -18.72 -21.89 -43.72
C ASP A 463 -17.95 -20.80 -42.98
N GLY A 464 -18.58 -19.63 -42.78
CA GLY A 464 -17.96 -18.55 -42.03
C GLY A 464 -17.61 -18.90 -40.56
N ASN A 465 -18.30 -19.91 -39.99
CA ASN A 465 -17.99 -20.40 -38.66
C ASN A 465 -16.69 -21.21 -38.61
N ILE A 466 -16.31 -21.86 -39.70
CA ILE A 466 -15.02 -22.58 -39.80
C ILE A 466 -13.88 -21.58 -39.64
N GLU A 467 -13.84 -20.55 -40.50
CA GLU A 467 -12.78 -19.54 -40.47
C GLU A 467 -12.67 -18.85 -39.08
N PHE A 468 -13.81 -18.54 -38.48
CA PHE A 468 -13.84 -17.97 -37.13
C PHE A 468 -13.27 -18.93 -36.08
N LEU A 469 -13.64 -20.21 -36.10
CA LEU A 469 -13.18 -21.22 -35.16
C LEU A 469 -11.69 -21.55 -35.36
N GLU A 470 -11.21 -21.61 -36.59
CA GLU A 470 -9.80 -21.83 -36.91
C GLU A 470 -8.93 -20.68 -36.40
N LYS A 471 -9.32 -19.43 -36.65
CA LYS A 471 -8.62 -18.26 -36.10
C LYS A 471 -8.57 -18.28 -34.59
N LYS A 472 -9.67 -18.69 -33.96
CA LYS A 472 -9.75 -18.79 -32.49
C LYS A 472 -8.88 -19.92 -31.95
N LEU A 473 -8.81 -21.04 -32.68
CA LEU A 473 -7.94 -22.16 -32.32
C LEU A 473 -6.46 -21.76 -32.38
N GLU A 474 -6.04 -21.10 -33.45
CA GLU A 474 -4.70 -20.57 -33.58
C GLU A 474 -4.36 -19.58 -32.46
N GLN A 475 -5.31 -18.73 -32.10
CA GLN A 475 -5.11 -17.78 -30.98
C GLN A 475 -4.88 -18.53 -29.67
N TYR A 476 -5.72 -19.53 -29.35
CA TYR A 476 -5.56 -20.32 -28.12
C TYR A 476 -4.24 -21.09 -28.08
N GLN A 477 -3.77 -21.59 -29.23
CA GLN A 477 -2.48 -22.26 -29.33
C GLN A 477 -1.31 -21.30 -29.06
N ARG A 478 -1.33 -20.11 -29.67
CA ARG A 478 -0.33 -19.05 -29.43
C ARG A 478 -0.31 -18.61 -27.95
N ASP A 479 -1.49 -18.36 -27.38
CA ASP A 479 -1.61 -17.93 -25.99
C ASP A 479 -1.10 -19.02 -25.03
N MET A 480 -1.34 -20.29 -25.35
CA MET A 480 -0.82 -21.42 -24.56
C MET A 480 0.71 -21.51 -24.63
N GLU A 481 1.30 -21.36 -25.82
CA GLU A 481 2.75 -21.36 -26.01
C GLU A 481 3.41 -20.18 -25.29
N GLN A 482 2.80 -19.00 -25.35
CA GLN A 482 3.27 -17.82 -24.66
C GLN A 482 3.20 -18.00 -23.15
N ALA A 483 2.09 -18.54 -22.61
CA ALA A 483 1.96 -18.83 -21.19
C ALA A 483 3.00 -19.86 -20.71
N LYS A 484 3.29 -20.87 -21.53
CA LYS A 484 4.34 -21.86 -21.25
C LYS A 484 5.74 -21.24 -21.24
N ALA A 485 6.07 -20.43 -22.24
CA ALA A 485 7.36 -19.75 -22.35
C ALA A 485 7.60 -18.79 -21.17
N GLU A 486 6.54 -18.11 -20.68
CA GLU A 486 6.64 -17.25 -19.51
C GLU A 486 6.77 -18.06 -18.21
N TYR A 487 6.10 -19.21 -18.10
CA TYR A 487 6.24 -20.15 -16.98
C TYR A 487 7.65 -20.71 -16.85
N GLU A 488 8.36 -20.97 -17.94
CA GLU A 488 9.71 -21.52 -17.95
C GLU A 488 10.80 -20.53 -17.50
N LYS A 489 10.47 -19.24 -17.36
CA LYS A 489 11.41 -18.21 -16.89
C LYS A 489 11.67 -18.36 -15.38
N PRO A 490 12.95 -18.49 -14.96
CA PRO A 490 13.28 -18.55 -13.54
C PRO A 490 13.04 -17.20 -12.85
N PHE A 491 12.90 -17.22 -11.53
CA PHE A 491 12.85 -15.99 -10.75
C PHE A 491 14.17 -15.22 -10.86
N ALA A 492 14.10 -13.99 -11.39
CA ALA A 492 15.29 -13.20 -11.74
C ALA A 492 16.19 -12.85 -10.54
N TYR A 493 15.61 -12.79 -9.33
CA TYR A 493 16.30 -12.37 -8.10
C TYR A 493 16.60 -13.54 -7.14
N GLU A 494 16.59 -14.80 -7.61
CA GLU A 494 16.79 -15.97 -6.74
C GLU A 494 18.15 -15.96 -6.05
N GLU A 495 19.22 -15.67 -6.79
CA GLU A 495 20.59 -15.63 -6.24
C GLU A 495 20.79 -14.43 -5.30
N GLU A 496 20.17 -13.29 -5.62
CA GLU A 496 20.21 -12.10 -4.76
C GLU A 496 19.48 -12.38 -3.43
N LEU A 497 18.30 -12.99 -3.48
CA LEU A 497 17.56 -13.39 -2.29
C LEU A 497 18.37 -14.34 -1.40
N LYS A 498 19.01 -15.36 -1.99
CA LYS A 498 19.89 -16.28 -1.25
C LYS A 498 21.06 -15.55 -0.58
N SER A 499 21.76 -14.71 -1.34
CA SER A 499 22.91 -13.94 -0.84
C SER A 499 22.52 -13.00 0.32
N LYS A 500 21.42 -12.25 0.15
CA LYS A 500 20.93 -11.34 1.19
C LYS A 500 20.41 -12.08 2.41
N THR A 501 19.75 -13.23 2.24
CA THR A 501 19.30 -14.06 3.36
C THR A 501 20.49 -14.65 4.13
N ALA A 502 21.55 -15.07 3.45
CA ALA A 502 22.78 -15.52 4.10
C ALA A 502 23.42 -14.37 4.90
N ARG A 503 23.50 -13.17 4.31
CA ARG A 503 24.04 -12.00 5.01
C ARG A 503 23.19 -11.59 6.21
N GLN A 504 21.88 -11.67 6.11
CA GLN A 504 20.94 -11.47 7.23
C GLN A 504 21.24 -12.43 8.38
N PHE A 505 21.47 -13.70 8.06
CA PHE A 505 21.81 -14.71 9.07
C PHE A 505 23.17 -14.41 9.73
N GLU A 506 24.20 -14.05 8.94
CA GLU A 506 25.51 -13.65 9.47
C GLU A 506 25.41 -12.46 10.42
N LEU A 507 24.69 -11.40 10.03
CA LEU A 507 24.50 -10.20 10.85
C LEU A 507 23.75 -10.51 12.15
N ASN A 508 22.71 -11.34 12.08
CA ASN A 508 22.02 -11.82 13.27
C ASN A 508 22.96 -12.60 14.20
N THR A 509 23.79 -13.47 13.63
CA THR A 509 24.76 -14.26 14.39
C THR A 509 25.85 -13.39 15.01
N GLN A 510 26.36 -12.38 14.28
CA GLN A 510 27.35 -11.44 14.80
C GLN A 510 26.78 -10.61 15.94
N LEU A 511 25.57 -10.09 15.79
CA LEU A 511 24.89 -9.33 16.84
C LEU A 511 24.53 -10.20 18.05
N ASP A 512 24.22 -11.49 17.83
CA ASP A 512 23.98 -12.46 18.89
C ASP A 512 25.27 -12.96 19.55
N LEU A 513 26.37 -13.11 18.81
CA LEU A 513 27.67 -13.52 19.34
C LEU A 513 28.34 -12.41 20.16
N GLU A 514 28.23 -11.16 19.76
CA GLU A 514 28.64 -10.04 20.61
C GLU A 514 27.85 -9.98 21.92
N ASN A 515 26.75 -10.72 22.02
CA ASN A 515 25.80 -10.75 23.12
C ASN A 515 25.88 -12.01 24.00
N LYS A 516 26.65 -13.06 23.64
CA LYS A 516 26.83 -14.25 24.48
C LYS A 516 28.09 -14.08 25.33
N PRO A 517 27.99 -14.26 26.68
CA PRO A 517 29.20 -14.55 27.45
C PRO A 517 29.76 -15.87 26.91
N ILE A 518 31.06 -15.89 26.66
CA ILE A 518 31.80 -17.06 26.16
C ILE A 518 31.72 -18.13 27.25
N THR A 519 30.75 -19.03 27.14
CA THR A 519 30.79 -20.33 27.80
C THR A 519 31.15 -21.36 26.72
N GLU A 520 32.36 -21.88 26.85
CA GLU A 520 32.90 -22.98 26.04
C GLU A 520 32.14 -24.28 26.29
N GLU A 521 30.92 -24.42 25.85
CA GLU A 521 30.24 -25.71 25.72
C GLU A 521 29.06 -25.53 24.76
N ASN A 522 29.24 -25.87 23.49
CA ASN A 522 28.24 -26.46 22.58
C ASN A 522 28.68 -26.36 21.10
N GLY A 523 29.67 -27.18 20.75
CA GLY A 523 30.09 -27.38 19.35
C GLY A 523 29.32 -28.48 18.59
N GLN A 524 28.17 -28.94 19.07
CA GLN A 524 27.50 -30.11 18.49
C GLN A 524 26.02 -30.01 18.13
N GLU A 525 25.33 -28.85 18.30
CA GLU A 525 23.90 -28.80 18.01
C GLU A 525 23.48 -27.99 16.74
N ILE A 526 24.44 -27.46 15.98
CA ILE A 526 24.08 -26.58 14.83
C ILE A 526 23.74 -27.39 13.55
N SER A 527 24.02 -28.71 13.50
CA SER A 527 23.72 -29.52 12.31
C SER A 527 22.28 -30.06 12.22
N GLN A 528 21.46 -30.00 13.27
CA GLN A 528 20.13 -30.62 13.28
C GLN A 528 18.94 -29.68 13.17
N VAL A 529 19.14 -28.38 13.25
CA VAL A 529 18.03 -27.39 13.18
C VAL A 529 17.68 -27.00 11.74
N ALA A 530 18.57 -27.25 10.78
CA ALA A 530 18.32 -26.92 9.36
C ALA A 530 17.43 -27.94 8.62
N GLU A 531 17.23 -29.17 9.16
CA GLU A 531 16.42 -30.20 8.49
C GLU A 531 14.95 -30.29 8.93
N ASN A 532 14.54 -29.56 9.98
CA ASN A 532 13.19 -29.71 10.57
C ASN A 532 12.22 -28.55 10.32
N ALA A 533 12.53 -27.63 9.45
CA ALA A 533 11.65 -26.51 9.16
C ALA A 533 10.88 -26.69 7.86
N TYR A 534 10.08 -27.73 7.71
CA TYR A 534 8.85 -27.78 6.89
C TYR A 534 8.32 -29.23 6.80
N PRO A 535 7.33 -29.65 7.60
CA PRO A 535 6.52 -30.80 7.23
C PRO A 535 5.38 -30.34 6.31
N TYR A 536 5.39 -30.79 5.08
CA TYR A 536 4.26 -30.78 4.17
C TYR A 536 3.11 -31.57 4.80
N GLY A 537 2.05 -30.89 5.20
CA GLY A 537 0.81 -31.50 5.67
C GLY A 537 -0.05 -31.96 4.50
N GLU A 538 -0.30 -33.26 4.40
CA GLU A 538 -1.26 -33.88 3.49
C GLU A 538 -2.66 -33.27 3.65
N ARG A 539 -3.28 -32.85 2.54
CA ARG A 539 -4.69 -32.48 2.49
C ARG A 539 -5.55 -33.74 2.69
N LYS A 540 -6.33 -33.77 3.75
CA LYS A 540 -7.46 -34.68 3.87
C LYS A 540 -8.62 -34.16 3.02
N ASP A 541 -9.05 -35.01 2.09
CA ASP A 541 -10.28 -34.85 1.34
C ASP A 541 -11.49 -34.84 2.28
N TYR A 542 -12.31 -33.78 2.21
CA TYR A 542 -13.68 -33.80 2.66
C TYR A 542 -14.62 -33.79 1.43
N ARG A 543 -15.39 -34.85 1.37
CA ARG A 543 -16.56 -35.05 0.48
C ARG A 543 -17.67 -34.06 0.80
#